data_c85741c7d3ec45e916ab358d5ef1b332
#
_entry.id   c85741c7d3ec45e916ab358d5ef1b332
#
_cell.length_a   1.000
_cell.length_b   1.000
_cell.length_c   1.000
_cell.angle_alpha   90.00
_cell.angle_beta   90.00
_cell.angle_gamma   90.00
#
_symmetry.space_group_name_H-M   'P 1'
#
loop_
_entity.id
_entity.type
_entity.pdbx_description
1 polymer ?
#
loop_
_entity_poly.entity_id
_entity_poly.type
_entity_poly.pdbx_seq_one_letter_code
_entity_poly.pdbx_strand_id
1 'polypeptide(L)'
;MAYRLQTMDSLIPYQYAEDRLLGNSDRVAAIEWARDLMISRDFVVFDSETTGLSSPVDFVEIAVVDPAGETLFDSLLKPSCRIEPRARAVHGHSAKSLSDAPHFLEVYPDLLEVLYKRRVIVFNASYDRRVWDTSVRHLGARGALAGELPKWECAMRQFARFVGEPAKRGRGYRPQKLPGGDHTALGDALATLHLIKGMAAG
;
A
#
# COMPACT_ATOMS: atom_id res chain seq x y z
N MET A 1 -15.53 35.49 55.57
CA MET A 1 -14.79 34.29 55.14
C MET A 1 -15.33 33.90 53.75
N ALA A 2 -14.61 34.23 52.71
CA ALA A 2 -15.02 33.93 51.31
C ALA A 2 -14.21 32.69 50.85
N TYR A 3 -14.95 31.60 50.60
CA TYR A 3 -14.35 30.41 50.00
C TYR A 3 -14.14 30.65 48.52
N ARG A 4 -12.87 30.66 48.10
CA ARG A 4 -12.42 30.69 46.70
C ARG A 4 -12.61 29.29 46.12
N LEU A 5 -13.61 29.12 45.28
CA LEU A 5 -13.72 27.94 44.37
C LEU A 5 -12.59 28.07 43.32
N GLN A 6 -11.55 27.29 43.49
CA GLN A 6 -10.57 27.06 42.42
C GLN A 6 -11.19 26.08 41.42
N THR A 7 -11.51 26.60 40.26
CA THR A 7 -11.90 25.79 39.09
C THR A 7 -10.69 24.99 38.62
N MET A 8 -10.79 23.65 38.66
CA MET A 8 -9.79 22.71 38.18
C MET A 8 -9.78 22.57 36.62
N ASP A 9 -10.02 23.66 35.90
CA ASP A 9 -10.19 23.64 34.45
C ASP A 9 -9.04 24.25 33.65
N SER A 10 -7.83 24.33 34.20
CA SER A 10 -6.76 25.02 33.51
C SER A 10 -5.40 24.32 33.48
N LEU A 11 -5.35 23.03 33.18
CA LEU A 11 -4.09 22.37 32.86
C LEU A 11 -4.26 21.17 31.92
N ILE A 12 -5.02 21.34 30.83
CA ILE A 12 -4.73 20.53 29.61
C ILE A 12 -3.64 21.32 28.89
N PRO A 13 -2.40 20.80 28.80
CA PRO A 13 -1.35 21.51 28.08
C PRO A 13 -1.85 21.79 26.66
N TYR A 14 -1.71 23.03 26.21
CA TYR A 14 -2.10 23.54 24.89
C TYR A 14 -1.64 22.60 23.75
N GLN A 15 -0.52 21.96 23.94
CA GLN A 15 0.07 20.96 23.06
C GLN A 15 -0.83 19.71 22.84
N TYR A 16 -1.54 19.24 23.88
CA TYR A 16 -2.49 18.12 23.77
C TYR A 16 -3.78 18.50 23.03
N ALA A 17 -4.18 19.76 23.09
CA ALA A 17 -5.32 20.25 22.34
C ALA A 17 -5.00 20.37 20.83
N GLU A 18 -3.80 20.85 20.49
CA GLU A 18 -3.32 20.91 19.11
C GLU A 18 -3.12 19.50 18.51
N ASP A 19 -2.52 18.57 19.25
CA ASP A 19 -2.34 17.19 18.80
C ASP A 19 -3.68 16.48 18.56
N ARG A 20 -4.71 16.76 19.38
CA ARG A 20 -6.07 16.24 19.16
C ARG A 20 -6.75 16.88 17.96
N LEU A 21 -6.58 18.17 17.71
CA LEU A 21 -7.14 18.87 16.56
C LEU A 21 -6.45 18.42 15.27
N LEU A 22 -5.13 18.28 15.28
CA LEU A 22 -4.34 17.77 14.16
C LEU A 22 -4.69 16.30 13.86
N GLY A 23 -4.81 15.44 14.88
CA GLY A 23 -5.21 14.05 14.73
C GLY A 23 -6.61 13.89 14.15
N ASN A 24 -7.55 14.80 14.50
CA ASN A 24 -8.88 14.81 13.92
C ASN A 24 -8.86 15.27 12.43
N SER A 25 -8.06 16.30 12.11
CA SER A 25 -7.92 16.77 10.72
C SER A 25 -7.25 15.73 9.82
N ASP A 26 -6.23 15.01 10.29
CA ASP A 26 -5.56 13.96 9.54
C ASP A 26 -6.46 12.73 9.31
N ARG A 27 -7.28 12.37 10.30
CA ARG A 27 -8.32 11.34 10.13
C ARG A 27 -9.35 11.74 9.09
N VAL A 28 -9.85 12.97 9.14
CA VAL A 28 -10.79 13.51 8.15
C VAL A 28 -10.17 13.46 6.76
N ALA A 29 -8.93 13.92 6.60
CA ALA A 29 -8.22 13.88 5.32
C ALA A 29 -8.05 12.45 4.78
N ALA A 30 -7.83 11.45 5.65
CA ALA A 30 -7.76 10.05 5.24
C ALA A 30 -9.12 9.51 4.77
N ILE A 31 -10.21 9.90 5.43
CA ILE A 31 -11.59 9.57 5.01
C ILE A 31 -11.92 10.22 3.66
N GLU A 32 -11.59 11.52 3.49
CA GLU A 32 -11.83 12.24 2.25
C GLU A 32 -11.04 11.64 1.08
N TRP A 33 -9.77 11.25 1.30
CA TRP A 33 -8.97 10.53 0.32
C TRP A 33 -9.64 9.21 -0.12
N ALA A 34 -10.14 8.44 0.84
CA ALA A 34 -10.82 7.18 0.53
C ALA A 34 -12.14 7.40 -0.21
N ARG A 35 -12.93 8.42 0.18
CA ARG A 35 -14.16 8.81 -0.50
C ARG A 35 -13.92 9.29 -1.93
N ASP A 36 -12.89 10.11 -2.14
CA ASP A 36 -12.48 10.58 -3.46
C ASP A 36 -12.17 9.40 -4.41
N LEU A 37 -11.40 8.39 -3.94
CA LEU A 37 -11.17 7.16 -4.69
C LEU A 37 -12.47 6.44 -5.05
N MET A 38 -13.36 6.26 -4.09
CA MET A 38 -14.62 5.52 -4.31
C MET A 38 -15.60 6.27 -5.24
N ILE A 39 -15.51 7.61 -5.30
CA ILE A 39 -16.32 8.46 -6.20
C ILE A 39 -15.71 8.48 -7.60
N SER A 40 -14.40 8.77 -7.71
CA SER A 40 -13.71 8.91 -9.01
C SER A 40 -13.60 7.59 -9.76
N ARG A 41 -13.39 6.49 -9.02
CA ARG A 41 -13.20 5.13 -9.56
C ARG A 41 -12.09 5.02 -10.60
N ASP A 42 -11.15 5.99 -10.64
CA ASP A 42 -10.02 6.08 -11.57
C ASP A 42 -8.75 5.40 -11.02
N PHE A 43 -8.91 4.46 -10.11
CA PHE A 43 -7.80 3.77 -9.45
C PHE A 43 -7.83 2.26 -9.64
N VAL A 44 -6.71 1.65 -9.36
CA VAL A 44 -6.57 0.20 -9.15
C VAL A 44 -5.84 -0.05 -7.84
N VAL A 45 -6.06 -1.21 -7.25
CA VAL A 45 -5.25 -1.68 -6.12
C VAL A 45 -4.27 -2.71 -6.63
N PHE A 46 -3.01 -2.46 -6.40
CA PHE A 46 -1.88 -3.33 -6.75
C PHE A 46 -1.29 -3.91 -5.48
N ASP A 47 -0.99 -5.18 -5.51
CA ASP A 47 -0.18 -5.83 -4.48
C ASP A 47 0.79 -6.82 -5.09
N SER A 48 1.88 -7.15 -4.39
CA SER A 48 2.89 -8.08 -4.89
C SER A 48 3.58 -8.86 -3.78
N GLU A 49 3.88 -10.12 -4.08
CA GLU A 49 4.84 -10.91 -3.33
C GLU A 49 6.21 -10.86 -4.01
N THR A 50 7.26 -10.93 -3.22
CA THR A 50 8.63 -10.72 -3.71
C THR A 50 9.62 -11.76 -3.16
N THR A 51 10.79 -11.83 -3.77
CA THR A 51 11.87 -12.74 -3.33
C THR A 51 12.44 -12.44 -1.96
N GLY A 52 12.19 -11.25 -1.38
CA GLY A 52 12.70 -10.84 -0.08
C GLY A 52 12.71 -9.32 0.08
N LEU A 53 13.29 -8.84 1.17
CA LEU A 53 13.31 -7.40 1.49
C LEU A 53 14.58 -6.68 1.00
N SER A 54 15.65 -7.42 0.72
CA SER A 54 16.97 -6.92 0.38
C SER A 54 17.27 -7.04 -1.10
N SER A 55 18.05 -6.11 -1.66
CA SER A 55 18.52 -6.19 -3.05
C SER A 55 19.59 -7.30 -3.21
N PRO A 56 19.56 -8.10 -4.28
CA PRO A 56 18.61 -8.05 -5.39
C PRO A 56 17.22 -8.60 -5.00
N VAL A 57 16.16 -7.95 -5.48
CA VAL A 57 14.78 -8.33 -5.19
C VAL A 57 13.98 -8.33 -6.49
N ASP A 58 13.16 -9.37 -6.69
CA ASP A 58 12.25 -9.54 -7.82
C ASP A 58 10.84 -9.83 -7.35
N PHE A 59 9.86 -9.61 -8.22
CA PHE A 59 8.49 -10.06 -8.02
C PHE A 59 8.40 -11.58 -8.17
N VAL A 60 7.54 -12.22 -7.38
CA VAL A 60 7.16 -13.64 -7.49
C VAL A 60 5.65 -13.81 -7.74
N GLU A 61 4.86 -12.80 -7.40
CA GLU A 61 3.42 -12.73 -7.66
C GLU A 61 3.02 -11.27 -7.76
N ILE A 62 2.11 -10.94 -8.68
CA ILE A 62 1.51 -9.61 -8.81
C ILE A 62 0.03 -9.78 -9.04
N ALA A 63 -0.80 -9.02 -8.33
CA ALA A 63 -2.22 -8.89 -8.59
C ALA A 63 -2.65 -7.44 -8.65
N VAL A 64 -3.64 -7.17 -9.49
CA VAL A 64 -4.29 -5.86 -9.63
C VAL A 64 -5.79 -6.05 -9.69
N VAL A 65 -6.50 -5.34 -8.81
CA VAL A 65 -7.97 -5.34 -8.79
C VAL A 65 -8.52 -3.94 -9.05
N ASP A 66 -9.72 -3.88 -9.61
CA ASP A 66 -10.45 -2.63 -9.84
C ASP A 66 -11.25 -2.17 -8.59
N PRO A 67 -11.91 -1.00 -8.61
CA PRO A 67 -12.73 -0.52 -7.49
C PRO A 67 -13.96 -1.39 -7.16
N ALA A 68 -14.40 -2.27 -8.09
CA ALA A 68 -15.46 -3.24 -7.82
C ALA A 68 -14.92 -4.48 -7.09
N GLY A 69 -13.64 -4.77 -7.23
CA GLY A 69 -12.96 -5.98 -6.74
C GLY A 69 -12.77 -7.02 -7.84
N GLU A 70 -13.00 -6.65 -9.10
CA GLU A 70 -12.72 -7.51 -10.23
C GLU A 70 -11.21 -7.59 -10.48
N THR A 71 -10.71 -8.80 -10.73
CA THR A 71 -9.30 -9.02 -11.01
C THR A 71 -8.98 -8.56 -12.43
N LEU A 72 -8.13 -7.55 -12.55
CA LEU A 72 -7.64 -7.04 -13.83
C LEU A 72 -6.33 -7.69 -14.26
N PHE A 73 -5.53 -8.12 -13.29
CA PHE A 73 -4.28 -8.83 -13.52
C PHE A 73 -4.00 -9.72 -12.31
N ASP A 74 -3.56 -10.96 -12.56
CA ASP A 74 -3.12 -11.90 -11.54
C ASP A 74 -2.13 -12.88 -12.18
N SER A 75 -0.88 -12.87 -11.70
CA SER A 75 0.17 -13.71 -12.27
C SER A 75 1.26 -14.07 -11.26
N LEU A 76 1.61 -15.34 -11.23
CA LEU A 76 2.89 -15.79 -10.69
C LEU A 76 4.01 -15.37 -11.63
N LEU A 77 5.19 -15.10 -11.08
CA LEU A 77 6.36 -14.65 -11.83
C LEU A 77 7.59 -15.47 -11.47
N LYS A 78 8.40 -15.76 -12.49
CA LYS A 78 9.69 -16.40 -12.33
C LYS A 78 10.75 -15.35 -12.01
N PRO A 79 11.29 -15.34 -10.79
CA PRO A 79 12.30 -14.37 -10.41
C PRO A 79 13.67 -14.72 -11.02
N SER A 80 14.51 -13.70 -11.22
CA SER A 80 15.91 -13.85 -11.65
C SER A 80 16.88 -14.03 -10.48
N CYS A 81 16.44 -13.77 -9.26
CA CYS A 81 17.23 -13.92 -8.06
C CYS A 81 16.64 -14.96 -7.08
N ARG A 82 17.44 -15.34 -6.08
CA ARG A 82 17.02 -16.33 -5.09
C ARG A 82 15.91 -15.80 -4.19
N ILE A 83 14.91 -16.66 -3.94
CA ILE A 83 13.86 -16.38 -2.94
C ILE A 83 14.46 -16.59 -1.53
N GLU A 84 14.36 -15.56 -0.69
CA GLU A 84 14.79 -15.63 0.71
C GLU A 84 13.91 -16.62 1.51
N PRO A 85 14.48 -17.41 2.44
CA PRO A 85 13.70 -18.37 3.23
C PRO A 85 12.55 -17.73 4.00
N ARG A 86 12.72 -16.49 4.46
CA ARG A 86 11.66 -15.74 5.18
C ARG A 86 10.51 -15.34 4.25
N ALA A 87 10.80 -14.87 3.04
CA ALA A 87 9.81 -14.54 2.05
C ALA A 87 9.00 -15.79 1.66
N ARG A 88 9.71 -16.89 1.35
CA ARG A 88 9.08 -18.18 1.07
C ARG A 88 8.17 -18.68 2.22
N ALA A 89 8.57 -18.46 3.47
CA ALA A 89 7.76 -18.86 4.62
C ALA A 89 6.47 -18.04 4.75
N VAL A 90 6.41 -16.84 4.15
CA VAL A 90 5.25 -15.95 4.13
C VAL A 90 4.31 -16.34 2.99
N HIS A 91 4.75 -16.24 1.72
CA HIS A 91 3.90 -16.44 0.54
C HIS A 91 3.88 -17.89 -0.02
N GLY A 92 4.75 -18.79 0.49
CA GLY A 92 4.78 -20.21 0.13
C GLY A 92 5.46 -20.56 -1.21
N HIS A 93 5.73 -19.60 -2.10
CA HIS A 93 6.31 -19.85 -3.41
C HIS A 93 7.77 -20.32 -3.34
N SER A 94 8.13 -21.21 -4.23
CA SER A 94 9.49 -21.75 -4.37
C SER A 94 9.99 -21.59 -5.81
N ALA A 95 11.32 -21.63 -6.01
CA ALA A 95 11.87 -21.62 -7.37
C ALA A 95 11.31 -22.75 -8.24
N LYS A 96 10.98 -23.90 -7.64
CA LYS A 96 10.36 -25.03 -8.34
C LYS A 96 8.92 -24.73 -8.74
N SER A 97 8.11 -24.15 -7.85
CA SER A 97 6.70 -23.83 -8.17
C SER A 97 6.57 -22.70 -9.19
N LEU A 98 7.60 -21.86 -9.35
CA LEU A 98 7.65 -20.73 -10.29
C LEU A 98 8.45 -21.05 -11.56
N SER A 99 8.87 -22.32 -11.78
CA SER A 99 9.75 -22.69 -12.91
C SER A 99 9.16 -22.37 -14.28
N ASP A 100 7.85 -22.54 -14.41
CA ASP A 100 7.11 -22.37 -15.65
C ASP A 100 6.34 -21.03 -15.74
N ALA A 101 6.46 -20.19 -14.70
CA ALA A 101 5.87 -18.87 -14.68
C ALA A 101 6.64 -17.92 -15.63
N PRO A 102 5.96 -16.91 -16.20
CA PRO A 102 6.62 -15.90 -17.04
C PRO A 102 7.58 -15.04 -16.22
N HIS A 103 8.59 -14.49 -16.88
CA HIS A 103 9.41 -13.43 -16.29
C HIS A 103 8.66 -12.08 -16.31
N PHE A 104 9.04 -11.16 -15.44
CA PHE A 104 8.45 -9.81 -15.36
C PHE A 104 8.41 -9.10 -16.74
N LEU A 105 9.47 -9.24 -17.56
CA LEU A 105 9.53 -8.67 -18.90
C LEU A 105 8.36 -9.13 -19.79
N GLU A 106 7.92 -10.38 -19.66
CA GLU A 106 6.89 -10.97 -20.52
C GLU A 106 5.50 -10.44 -20.17
N VAL A 107 5.24 -10.15 -18.91
CA VAL A 107 3.94 -9.63 -18.43
C VAL A 107 3.89 -8.10 -18.36
N TYR A 108 5.02 -7.44 -18.46
CA TYR A 108 5.13 -5.99 -18.28
C TYR A 108 4.24 -5.18 -19.23
N PRO A 109 4.09 -5.50 -20.55
CA PRO A 109 3.18 -4.76 -21.42
C PRO A 109 1.72 -4.82 -20.96
N ASP A 110 1.22 -6.00 -20.60
CA ASP A 110 -0.17 -6.20 -20.16
C ASP A 110 -0.41 -5.49 -18.82
N LEU A 111 0.57 -5.60 -17.92
CA LEU A 111 0.51 -4.93 -16.63
C LEU A 111 0.51 -3.39 -16.79
N LEU A 112 1.31 -2.83 -17.71
CA LEU A 112 1.28 -1.42 -18.03
C LEU A 112 -0.09 -0.96 -18.56
N GLU A 113 -0.73 -1.72 -19.43
CA GLU A 113 -2.07 -1.40 -19.94
C GLU A 113 -3.07 -1.29 -18.80
N VAL A 114 -3.02 -2.22 -17.85
CA VAL A 114 -3.88 -2.20 -16.66
C VAL A 114 -3.60 -0.98 -15.77
N LEU A 115 -2.34 -0.55 -15.63
CA LEU A 115 -1.97 0.58 -14.76
C LEU A 115 -2.08 1.95 -15.45
N TYR A 116 -2.18 1.98 -16.79
CA TYR A 116 -2.12 3.22 -17.57
C TYR A 116 -3.21 4.22 -17.20
N LYS A 117 -2.81 5.45 -16.93
CA LYS A 117 -3.66 6.58 -16.53
C LYS A 117 -4.53 6.34 -15.29
N ARG A 118 -4.18 5.35 -14.46
CA ARG A 118 -4.87 5.07 -13.21
C ARG A 118 -4.01 5.45 -12.01
N ARG A 119 -4.67 5.81 -10.92
CA ARG A 119 -4.02 5.90 -9.61
C ARG A 119 -3.75 4.47 -9.13
N VAL A 120 -2.52 4.18 -8.76
CA VAL A 120 -2.12 2.84 -8.28
C VAL A 120 -2.02 2.87 -6.77
N ILE A 121 -2.98 2.27 -6.11
CA ILE A 121 -3.03 2.20 -4.66
C ILE A 121 -2.36 0.90 -4.21
N VAL A 122 -1.44 1.01 -3.28
CA VAL A 122 -0.68 -0.11 -2.71
C VAL A 122 -0.69 0.01 -1.19
N PHE A 123 -0.76 -1.11 -0.48
CA PHE A 123 -0.74 -1.02 0.99
C PHE A 123 0.57 -0.40 1.48
N ASN A 124 1.73 -0.89 1.03
CA ASN A 124 3.05 -0.33 1.35
C ASN A 124 3.78 0.18 0.10
N ALA A 125 3.23 1.20 -0.53
CA ALA A 125 3.66 1.69 -1.84
C ALA A 125 5.17 2.00 -1.96
N SER A 126 5.84 2.37 -0.89
CA SER A 126 7.28 2.65 -0.92
C SER A 126 8.13 1.42 -1.24
N TYR A 127 7.66 0.26 -0.82
CA TYR A 127 8.33 -1.01 -1.06
C TYR A 127 8.11 -1.48 -2.51
N ASP A 128 6.86 -1.65 -2.91
CA ASP A 128 6.49 -2.16 -4.24
C ASP A 128 6.99 -1.25 -5.35
N ARG A 129 6.88 0.07 -5.17
CA ARG A 129 7.45 1.04 -6.11
C ARG A 129 8.96 0.87 -6.28
N ARG A 130 9.71 0.62 -5.22
CA ARG A 130 11.16 0.37 -5.31
C ARG A 130 11.46 -0.89 -6.11
N VAL A 131 10.71 -1.97 -5.89
CA VAL A 131 10.86 -3.21 -6.66
C VAL A 131 10.49 -2.96 -8.12
N TRP A 132 9.36 -2.29 -8.38
CA TRP A 132 8.94 -1.86 -9.72
C TRP A 132 10.02 -1.06 -10.45
N ASP A 133 10.50 0.03 -9.83
CA ASP A 133 11.50 0.91 -10.43
C ASP A 133 12.81 0.15 -10.76
N THR A 134 13.15 -0.86 -9.96
CA THR A 134 14.31 -1.72 -10.18
C THR A 134 14.08 -2.68 -11.34
N SER A 135 12.94 -3.36 -11.36
CA SER A 135 12.56 -4.29 -12.43
C SER A 135 12.46 -3.59 -13.78
N VAL A 136 11.80 -2.42 -13.84
CA VAL A 136 11.68 -1.62 -15.06
C VAL A 136 13.06 -1.13 -15.57
N ARG A 137 13.96 -0.72 -14.68
CA ARG A 137 15.34 -0.36 -15.09
C ARG A 137 16.11 -1.52 -15.73
N HIS A 138 15.91 -2.73 -15.25
CA HIS A 138 16.51 -3.93 -15.84
C HIS A 138 15.97 -4.23 -17.24
N LEU A 139 14.78 -3.73 -17.60
CA LEU A 139 14.25 -3.83 -18.97
C LEU A 139 14.96 -2.90 -19.97
N GLY A 140 15.76 -1.93 -19.50
CA GLY A 140 16.48 -0.97 -20.35
C GLY A 140 15.53 -0.16 -21.24
N ALA A 141 15.83 -0.08 -22.54
CA ALA A 141 15.00 0.64 -23.51
C ALA A 141 13.56 0.14 -23.63
N ARG A 142 13.29 -1.12 -23.28
CA ARG A 142 11.94 -1.70 -23.30
C ARG A 142 11.07 -1.14 -22.16
N GLY A 143 11.67 -0.79 -21.01
CA GLY A 143 10.99 -0.10 -19.92
C GLY A 143 10.63 1.35 -20.23
N ALA A 144 11.36 1.98 -21.17
CA ALA A 144 11.12 3.37 -21.58
C ALA A 144 9.88 3.56 -22.48
N LEU A 145 9.22 2.48 -22.91
CA LEU A 145 7.96 2.54 -23.66
C LEU A 145 6.76 2.94 -22.78
N ALA A 146 6.95 3.01 -21.49
CA ALA A 146 5.96 3.50 -20.57
C ALA A 146 5.82 5.02 -20.71
N GLY A 147 4.69 5.49 -21.18
CA GLY A 147 4.26 6.88 -21.09
C GLY A 147 4.31 7.42 -19.63
N GLU A 148 3.35 8.18 -19.20
CA GLU A 148 3.30 8.66 -17.81
C GLU A 148 3.36 7.48 -16.82
N LEU A 149 4.37 7.50 -15.93
CA LEU A 149 4.52 6.52 -14.87
C LEU A 149 3.28 6.50 -13.98
N PRO A 150 2.85 5.33 -13.49
CA PRO A 150 1.71 5.23 -12.58
C PRO A 150 1.88 6.13 -11.35
N LYS A 151 0.81 6.79 -10.95
CA LYS A 151 0.79 7.58 -9.73
C LYS A 151 0.57 6.67 -8.53
N TRP A 152 1.65 6.33 -7.84
CA TRP A 152 1.62 5.45 -6.68
C TRP A 152 1.14 6.17 -5.41
N GLU A 153 0.15 5.60 -4.72
CA GLU A 153 -0.38 6.10 -3.46
C GLU A 153 -0.38 5.00 -2.38
N CYS A 154 -0.12 5.38 -1.14
CA CYS A 154 0.11 4.44 -0.04
C CYS A 154 -1.11 4.36 0.89
N ALA A 155 -1.83 3.24 0.85
CA ALA A 155 -2.99 3.00 1.71
C ALA A 155 -2.59 2.85 3.20
N MET A 156 -1.45 2.22 3.51
CA MET A 156 -0.96 2.08 4.89
C MET A 156 -0.73 3.44 5.55
N ARG A 157 -0.23 4.42 4.80
CA ARG A 157 -0.02 5.79 5.31
C ARG A 157 -1.35 6.48 5.62
N GLN A 158 -2.35 6.30 4.78
CA GLN A 158 -3.69 6.85 5.01
C GLN A 158 -4.39 6.11 6.16
N PHE A 159 -4.23 4.79 6.24
CA PHE A 159 -4.77 4.01 7.34
C PHE A 159 -4.14 4.37 8.69
N ALA A 160 -2.83 4.64 8.73
CA ALA A 160 -2.16 5.11 9.94
C ALA A 160 -2.74 6.46 10.44
N ARG A 161 -3.04 7.39 9.53
CA ARG A 161 -3.74 8.65 9.84
C ARG A 161 -5.17 8.42 10.31
N PHE A 162 -5.88 7.52 9.66
CA PHE A 162 -7.26 7.16 10.02
C PHE A 162 -7.34 6.57 11.44
N VAL A 163 -6.41 5.69 11.82
CA VAL A 163 -6.33 5.11 13.18
C VAL A 163 -5.87 6.16 14.19
N GLY A 164 -4.96 7.06 13.81
CA GLY A 164 -4.50 8.16 14.64
C GLY A 164 -3.56 7.75 15.78
N GLU A 165 -2.99 6.53 15.77
CA GLU A 165 -2.07 6.08 16.80
C GLU A 165 -0.69 6.73 16.63
N PRO A 166 -0.18 7.52 17.61
CA PRO A 166 1.10 8.21 17.48
C PRO A 166 2.27 7.25 17.27
N ALA A 167 3.24 7.66 16.47
CA ALA A 167 4.49 6.95 16.34
C ALA A 167 5.25 6.92 17.68
N LYS A 168 5.88 5.77 18.01
CA LYS A 168 6.67 5.65 19.26
C LYS A 168 7.90 6.56 19.27
N ARG A 169 8.41 6.94 18.12
CA ARG A 169 9.56 7.87 17.96
C ARG A 169 9.31 8.75 16.72
N GLY A 170 9.69 10.02 16.83
CA GLY A 170 9.53 11.00 15.76
C GLY A 170 8.11 11.58 15.67
N ARG A 171 7.78 12.15 14.51
CA ARG A 171 6.47 12.75 14.21
C ARG A 171 5.63 11.81 13.36
N GLY A 172 4.31 11.95 13.44
CA GLY A 172 3.34 11.21 12.64
C GLY A 172 2.74 10.00 13.35
N TYR A 173 2.27 9.03 12.57
CA TYR A 173 1.48 7.90 13.06
C TYR A 173 2.22 6.58 12.90
N ARG A 174 1.91 5.64 13.79
CA ARG A 174 2.41 4.27 13.74
C ARG A 174 1.84 3.55 12.51
N PRO A 175 2.70 2.94 11.66
CA PRO A 175 2.23 2.07 10.60
C PRO A 175 1.38 0.95 11.17
N GLN A 176 0.24 0.69 10.54
CA GLN A 176 -0.67 -0.40 10.89
C GLN A 176 -0.41 -1.61 10.00
N LYS A 177 -0.84 -2.79 10.44
CA LYS A 177 -0.86 -4.00 9.61
C LYS A 177 -2.08 -3.97 8.70
N LEU A 178 -2.01 -4.64 7.55
CA LEU A 178 -3.16 -4.85 6.67
C LEU A 178 -4.16 -5.78 7.35
N PRO A 179 -5.40 -5.35 7.62
CA PRO A 179 -6.42 -6.25 8.13
C PRO A 179 -6.90 -7.22 7.04
N GLY A 180 -6.97 -8.51 7.35
CA GLY A 180 -7.54 -9.51 6.44
C GLY A 180 -6.64 -9.96 5.29
N GLY A 181 -5.37 -9.55 5.27
CA GLY A 181 -4.40 -10.08 4.32
C GLY A 181 -4.05 -11.54 4.60
N ASP A 182 -3.77 -12.30 3.55
CA ASP A 182 -3.46 -13.73 3.60
C ASP A 182 -2.10 -14.10 2.98
N HIS A 183 -1.34 -13.07 2.57
CA HIS A 183 -0.03 -13.19 1.91
C HIS A 183 -0.09 -13.87 0.53
N THR A 184 -1.19 -13.69 -0.17
CA THR A 184 -1.26 -13.80 -1.64
C THR A 184 -1.45 -12.40 -2.20
N ALA A 185 -0.87 -12.11 -3.37
CA ALA A 185 -0.99 -10.77 -3.94
C ALA A 185 -2.46 -10.40 -4.19
N LEU A 186 -3.28 -11.34 -4.67
CA LEU A 186 -4.71 -11.10 -4.88
C LEU A 186 -5.46 -10.88 -3.57
N GLY A 187 -5.20 -11.69 -2.55
CA GLY A 187 -5.83 -11.56 -1.22
C GLY A 187 -5.49 -10.23 -0.56
N ASP A 188 -4.23 -9.81 -0.62
CA ASP A 188 -3.76 -8.55 -0.02
C ASP A 188 -4.25 -7.32 -0.82
N ALA A 189 -4.37 -7.41 -2.14
CA ALA A 189 -5.01 -6.38 -2.97
C ALA A 189 -6.50 -6.21 -2.61
N LEU A 190 -7.25 -7.30 -2.47
CA LEU A 190 -8.66 -7.27 -2.05
C LEU A 190 -8.82 -6.77 -0.62
N ALA A 191 -7.97 -7.18 0.31
CA ALA A 191 -7.95 -6.68 1.69
C ALA A 191 -7.68 -5.17 1.73
N THR A 192 -6.75 -4.67 0.91
CA THR A 192 -6.48 -3.23 0.77
C THR A 192 -7.69 -2.48 0.20
N LEU A 193 -8.39 -3.03 -0.79
CA LEU A 193 -9.63 -2.44 -1.30
C LEU A 193 -10.72 -2.38 -0.22
N HIS A 194 -10.90 -3.46 0.55
CA HIS A 194 -11.85 -3.48 1.67
C HIS A 194 -11.51 -2.43 2.74
N LEU A 195 -10.23 -2.27 3.03
CA LEU A 195 -9.76 -1.23 3.95
C LEU A 195 -10.12 0.18 3.45
N ILE A 196 -9.91 0.48 2.16
CA ILE A 196 -10.28 1.77 1.55
C ILE A 196 -11.79 2.00 1.65
N LYS A 197 -12.60 0.98 1.31
CA LYS A 197 -14.07 1.05 1.46
C LYS A 197 -14.50 1.32 2.91
N GLY A 198 -13.83 0.67 3.88
CA GLY A 198 -14.06 0.89 5.31
C GLY A 198 -13.71 2.32 5.76
N MET A 199 -12.57 2.86 5.33
CA MET A 199 -12.18 4.24 5.62
C MET A 199 -13.16 5.26 4.99
N ALA A 200 -13.69 5.00 3.80
CA ALA A 200 -14.66 5.87 3.15
C ALA A 200 -16.00 5.94 3.88
N ALA A 201 -16.38 4.88 4.58
CA ALA A 201 -17.60 4.82 5.40
C ALA A 201 -17.49 5.63 6.71
N GLY A 202 -16.27 5.99 7.18
CA GLY A 202 -16.02 6.79 8.38
C GLY A 202 -15.66 5.97 9.59
#